data_b109523e9e9a7baeef85f05e41efe2d8
#
_entry.id   b109523e9e9a7baeef85f05e41efe2d8
#
_cell.length_a   1.000
_cell.length_b   1.000
_cell.length_c   1.000
_cell.angle_alpha   90.00
_cell.angle_beta   90.00
_cell.angle_gamma   90.00
#
_symmetry.space_group_name_H-M   'P 1'
#
loop_
_entity.id
_entity.type
_entity.pdbx_description
1 polymer ?
#
loop_
_entity_poly.entity_id
_entity_poly.type
_entity_poly.pdbx_seq_one_letter_code
_entity_poly.pdbx_strand_id
1 'polypeptide(L)'
;MESQATIEQHLKQAFYHLTTAVNQSLQQVMQNEDAKPRLGAMWEAFLVQFFDYVKKQGKTNNLDMLGWIPKTKLTKLFLFK
;
A
#
# COMPACT_ATOMS: atom_id res chain seq x y z
N MET A 1 -8.36 -24.15 1.82
CA MET A 1 -7.24 -23.36 2.30
C MET A 1 -6.51 -22.71 1.14
N GLU A 2 -6.25 -21.43 1.27
CA GLU A 2 -5.57 -20.73 0.18
C GLU A 2 -4.09 -21.10 0.15
N SER A 3 -3.60 -21.32 -1.05
CA SER A 3 -2.20 -21.66 -1.23
C SER A 3 -1.38 -20.37 -1.27
N GLN A 4 -0.06 -20.53 -1.07
CA GLN A 4 0.87 -19.43 -1.18
C GLN A 4 0.80 -18.80 -2.58
N ALA A 5 0.59 -19.62 -3.62
CA ALA A 5 0.48 -19.12 -4.97
C ALA A 5 -0.71 -18.16 -5.12
N THR A 6 -1.83 -18.47 -4.45
CA THR A 6 -3.00 -17.58 -4.50
C THR A 6 -2.70 -16.24 -3.84
N ILE A 7 -2.01 -16.26 -2.71
CA ILE A 7 -1.61 -15.04 -2.03
C ILE A 7 -0.72 -14.22 -2.93
N GLU A 8 0.26 -14.87 -3.55
CA GLU A 8 1.16 -14.18 -4.46
C GLU A 8 0.44 -13.56 -5.65
N GLN A 9 -0.56 -14.26 -6.18
CA GLN A 9 -1.35 -13.73 -7.29
C GLN A 9 -2.07 -12.45 -6.88
N HIS A 10 -2.69 -12.46 -5.70
CA HIS A 10 -3.38 -11.27 -5.23
C HIS A 10 -2.41 -10.11 -5.01
N LEU A 11 -1.23 -10.40 -4.49
CA LEU A 11 -0.25 -9.35 -4.28
C LEU A 11 0.24 -8.77 -5.61
N LYS A 12 0.43 -9.62 -6.62
CA LYS A 12 0.83 -9.16 -7.93
C LYS A 12 -0.23 -8.28 -8.57
N GLN A 13 -1.49 -8.69 -8.46
CA GLN A 13 -2.58 -7.90 -8.99
C GLN A 13 -2.70 -6.56 -8.26
N ALA A 14 -2.53 -6.59 -6.95
CA ALA A 14 -2.57 -5.35 -6.17
C ALA A 14 -1.46 -4.42 -6.60
N PHE A 15 -0.25 -4.95 -6.79
CA PHE A 15 0.87 -4.14 -7.24
C PHE A 15 0.61 -3.56 -8.62
N TYR A 16 0.03 -4.36 -9.51
CA TYR A 16 -0.32 -3.87 -10.84
C TYR A 16 -1.29 -2.69 -10.75
N HIS A 17 -2.32 -2.82 -9.93
CA HIS A 17 -3.29 -1.75 -9.77
C HIS A 17 -2.68 -0.52 -9.13
N LEU A 18 -1.78 -0.72 -8.17
CA LEU A 18 -1.11 0.41 -7.53
C LEU A 18 -0.18 1.14 -8.49
N THR A 19 0.55 0.40 -9.32
CA THR A 19 1.41 1.05 -10.31
C THR A 19 0.58 1.81 -11.34
N THR A 20 -0.56 1.28 -11.72
CA THR A 20 -1.47 1.98 -12.61
C THR A 20 -1.95 3.29 -11.98
N ALA A 21 -2.30 3.23 -10.69
CA ALA A 21 -2.74 4.43 -9.99
C ALA A 21 -1.63 5.47 -9.89
N VAL A 22 -0.39 5.01 -9.65
CA VAL A 22 0.75 5.91 -9.64
C VAL A 22 0.91 6.60 -10.99
N ASN A 23 0.88 5.82 -12.07
CA ASN A 23 1.07 6.36 -13.40
C ASN A 23 -0.02 7.37 -13.76
N GLN A 24 -1.26 7.07 -13.41
CA GLN A 24 -2.36 8.00 -13.67
C GLN A 24 -2.23 9.26 -12.82
N SER A 25 -1.79 9.10 -11.57
CA SER A 25 -1.57 10.27 -10.71
C SER A 25 -0.51 11.19 -11.31
N LEU A 26 0.58 10.60 -11.78
CA LEU A 26 1.66 11.38 -12.37
C LEU A 26 1.18 12.11 -13.62
N GLN A 27 0.39 11.46 -14.45
CA GLN A 27 -0.15 12.09 -15.65
C GLN A 27 -1.03 13.29 -15.29
N GLN A 28 -1.88 13.14 -14.29
CA GLN A 28 -2.73 14.26 -13.89
C GLN A 28 -1.93 15.44 -13.37
N VAL A 29 -0.91 15.17 -12.58
CA VAL A 29 -0.07 16.25 -12.06
C VAL A 29 0.70 16.93 -13.19
N MET A 30 1.16 16.16 -14.16
CA MET A 30 1.88 16.72 -15.30
C MET A 30 0.99 17.64 -16.14
N GLN A 31 -0.30 17.34 -16.18
CA GLN A 31 -1.25 18.18 -16.88
C GLN A 31 -1.71 19.37 -16.04
N ASN A 32 -1.76 19.20 -14.74
CA ASN A 32 -2.25 20.24 -13.84
C ASN A 32 -1.65 20.02 -12.44
N GLU A 33 -0.67 20.84 -12.09
CA GLU A 33 0.00 20.75 -10.80
C GLU A 33 -0.96 20.93 -9.62
N ASP A 34 -2.05 21.63 -9.84
CA ASP A 34 -3.02 21.88 -8.78
C ASP A 34 -3.71 20.59 -8.32
N ALA A 35 -3.52 19.49 -9.06
CA ALA A 35 -4.07 18.20 -8.65
C ALA A 35 -3.31 17.56 -7.49
N LYS A 36 -2.10 18.03 -7.18
CA LYS A 36 -1.28 17.40 -6.15
C LYS A 36 -1.97 17.26 -4.80
N PRO A 37 -2.56 18.33 -4.24
CA PRO A 37 -3.17 18.17 -2.90
C PRO A 37 -4.32 17.17 -2.90
N ARG A 38 -5.13 17.18 -3.95
CA ARG A 38 -6.25 16.25 -4.05
C ARG A 38 -5.77 14.82 -4.17
N LEU A 39 -4.79 14.59 -5.02
CA LEU A 39 -4.24 13.24 -5.20
C LEU A 39 -3.52 12.77 -3.96
N GLY A 40 -2.79 13.68 -3.30
CA GLY A 40 -2.13 13.33 -2.05
C GLY A 40 -3.12 12.90 -0.99
N ALA A 41 -4.26 13.61 -0.89
CA ALA A 41 -5.29 13.23 0.06
C ALA A 41 -5.89 11.86 -0.26
N MET A 42 -6.07 11.56 -1.55
CA MET A 42 -6.58 10.25 -1.95
C MET A 42 -5.61 9.13 -1.56
N TRP A 43 -4.32 9.34 -1.81
CA TRP A 43 -3.31 8.36 -1.44
C TRP A 43 -3.22 8.17 0.06
N GLU A 44 -3.27 9.28 0.80
CA GLU A 44 -3.23 9.21 2.25
C GLU A 44 -4.41 8.41 2.79
N ALA A 45 -5.61 8.69 2.28
CA ALA A 45 -6.80 7.98 2.73
C ALA A 45 -6.68 6.48 2.46
N PHE A 46 -6.15 6.12 1.29
CA PHE A 46 -5.98 4.72 0.96
C PHE A 46 -5.00 4.03 1.91
N LEU A 47 -3.86 4.67 2.16
CA LEU A 47 -2.83 4.06 3.01
C LEU A 47 -3.32 3.92 4.45
N VAL A 48 -4.01 4.95 4.96
CA VAL A 48 -4.56 4.87 6.31
C VAL A 48 -5.56 3.74 6.42
N GLN A 49 -6.47 3.63 5.46
CA GLN A 49 -7.46 2.56 5.46
C GLN A 49 -6.80 1.19 5.41
N PHE A 50 -5.80 1.06 4.57
CA PHE A 50 -5.14 -0.23 4.39
C PHE A 50 -4.42 -0.66 5.67
N PHE A 51 -3.64 0.24 6.26
CA PHE A 51 -2.92 -0.10 7.48
C PHE A 51 -3.85 -0.32 8.66
N ASP A 52 -4.94 0.44 8.70
CA ASP A 52 -5.96 0.23 9.74
C ASP A 52 -6.56 -1.17 9.63
N TYR A 53 -6.86 -1.58 8.41
CA TYR A 53 -7.42 -2.90 8.18
C TYR A 53 -6.45 -3.99 8.63
N VAL A 54 -5.17 -3.83 8.26
CA VAL A 54 -4.17 -4.82 8.66
C VAL A 54 -4.08 -4.93 10.17
N LYS A 55 -4.07 -3.78 10.85
CA LYS A 55 -4.00 -3.77 12.31
C LYS A 55 -5.21 -4.44 12.95
N LYS A 56 -6.39 -4.15 12.43
CA LYS A 56 -7.62 -4.71 12.98
C LYS A 56 -7.66 -6.23 12.80
N GLN A 57 -7.25 -6.70 11.64
CA GLN A 57 -7.20 -8.13 11.40
C GLN A 57 -6.18 -8.80 12.32
N GLY A 58 -5.05 -8.15 12.55
CA GLY A 58 -4.06 -8.65 13.46
C GLY A 58 -4.59 -8.78 14.88
N LYS A 59 -5.30 -7.76 15.36
CA LYS A 59 -5.88 -7.79 16.69
C LYS A 59 -6.92 -8.91 16.83
N THR A 60 -7.79 -9.01 15.84
CA THR A 60 -8.87 -10.00 15.86
C THR A 60 -8.29 -11.42 15.93
N ASN A 61 -7.18 -11.67 15.26
CA ASN A 61 -6.57 -12.98 15.17
C ASN A 61 -5.37 -13.14 16.10
N ASN A 62 -5.09 -12.13 16.91
CA ASN A 62 -3.95 -12.15 17.84
C ASN A 62 -2.63 -12.37 17.10
N LEU A 63 -2.47 -11.71 15.94
CA LEU A 63 -1.28 -11.81 15.12
C LEU A 63 -0.81 -10.42 14.75
N ASP A 64 0.47 -10.26 14.47
CA ASP A 64 1.04 -8.99 14.07
C ASP A 64 1.71 -9.16 12.72
N MET A 65 0.93 -8.96 11.66
CA MET A 65 1.41 -9.15 10.30
C MET A 65 2.60 -8.27 9.96
N LEU A 66 2.56 -7.02 10.41
CA LEU A 66 3.65 -6.10 10.11
C LEU A 66 4.95 -6.54 10.79
N GLY A 67 4.83 -7.24 11.92
CA GLY A 67 6.00 -7.78 12.61
C GLY A 67 6.65 -8.93 11.86
N TRP A 68 5.97 -9.52 10.89
CA TRP A 68 6.55 -10.60 10.07
C TRP A 68 7.61 -10.08 9.13
N ILE A 69 7.58 -8.80 8.82
CA ILE A 69 8.55 -8.20 7.92
C ILE A 69 9.82 -7.86 8.71
N PRO A 70 10.99 -8.28 8.23
CA PRO A 70 12.24 -7.96 8.95
C PRO A 70 12.37 -6.46 9.16
N LYS A 71 12.72 -6.08 10.37
CA LYS A 71 12.79 -4.66 10.73
C LYS A 71 13.77 -3.89 9.87
N THR A 72 14.88 -4.50 9.51
CA THR A 72 15.87 -3.83 8.67
C THR A 72 15.28 -3.47 7.31
N LYS A 73 14.50 -4.38 6.72
CA LYS A 73 13.88 -4.11 5.44
C LYS A 73 12.74 -3.12 5.55
N LEU A 74 11.99 -3.20 6.65
CA LEU A 74 10.91 -2.26 6.87
C LEU A 74 11.44 -0.85 7.04
N THR A 75 12.54 -0.71 7.78
CA THR A 75 13.19 0.58 7.96
C THR A 75 13.63 1.16 6.64
N LYS A 76 14.19 0.32 5.78
CA LYS A 76 14.60 0.76 4.44
C LYS A 76 13.44 1.35 3.67
N LEU A 77 12.28 0.69 3.74
CA LEU A 77 11.10 1.16 3.01
C LEU A 77 10.67 2.54 3.48
N PHE A 78 10.68 2.76 4.80
CA PHE A 78 10.18 4.02 5.36
C PHE A 78 11.19 5.15 5.34
N LEU A 79 12.47 4.82 5.37
CA LEU A 79 13.52 5.84 5.35
C LEU A 79 13.99 6.14 3.94
N PHE A 80 13.47 5.44 2.98
CA PHE A 80 13.85 5.65 1.60
C PHE A 80 13.39 7.01 1.11
N LYS A 81 14.29 7.75 0.53
CA LYS A 81 14.00 9.06 -0.04
C LYS A 81 14.60 9.18 -1.41
#